data_8cd5a948855fb70356f6aa48dbb1ed08
#
_entry.id   8cd5a948855fb70356f6aa48dbb1ed08
#
_cell.length_a   1.000
_cell.length_b   1.000
_cell.length_c   1.000
_cell.angle_alpha   90.00
_cell.angle_beta   90.00
_cell.angle_gamma   90.00
#
_symmetry.space_group_name_H-M   'P 1'
#
loop_
_entity.id
_entity.type
_entity.pdbx_description
1 polymer ?
#
loop_
_entity_poly.entity_id
_entity_poly.type
_entity_poly.pdbx_seq_one_letter_code
_entity_poly.pdbx_strand_id
1 'polypeptide(L)'
;MAKQLVFEFEGKEYTLEYTRRTVAEMEKKGFVASEITEKPMSTLPALFSGAFLAHHRFVKQDVIDTIFSKLTKKEELIGKLAEMYNEPILT
;
A
#
# COMPACT_ATOMS: atom_id res chain seq x y z
N MET A 1 -17.07 -3.38 4.04
CA MET A 1 -16.02 -4.40 3.88
C MET A 1 -14.79 -3.79 3.22
N ALA A 2 -13.63 -4.12 3.73
CA ALA A 2 -12.39 -3.64 3.14
C ALA A 2 -12.13 -4.34 1.82
N LYS A 3 -11.69 -3.59 0.82
CA LYS A 3 -11.31 -4.14 -0.47
C LYS A 3 -9.90 -4.74 -0.36
N GLN A 4 -9.66 -5.79 -1.09
CA GLN A 4 -8.35 -6.45 -1.14
C GLN A 4 -7.84 -6.48 -2.57
N LEU A 5 -6.54 -6.43 -2.71
CA LEU A 5 -5.86 -6.60 -3.99
C LEU A 5 -4.91 -7.79 -3.84
N VAL A 6 -5.09 -8.80 -4.70
CA VAL A 6 -4.24 -9.99 -4.67
C VAL A 6 -3.40 -10.04 -5.93
N PHE A 7 -2.10 -10.28 -5.78
CA PHE A 7 -1.21 -10.45 -6.94
C PHE A 7 -0.11 -11.45 -6.61
N GLU A 8 0.50 -11.99 -7.66
CA GLU A 8 1.61 -12.92 -7.52
C GLU A 8 2.91 -12.28 -8.01
N PHE A 9 3.97 -12.47 -7.24
CA PHE A 9 5.29 -12.00 -7.60
C PHE A 9 6.32 -13.08 -7.28
N GLU A 10 7.05 -13.50 -8.29
CA GLU A 10 8.08 -14.57 -8.19
C GLU A 10 7.56 -15.83 -7.49
N GLY A 11 6.36 -16.26 -7.88
CA GLY A 11 5.75 -17.48 -7.37
C GLY A 11 5.11 -17.38 -6.01
N LYS A 12 5.08 -16.19 -5.41
CA LYS A 12 4.45 -15.97 -4.13
C LYS A 12 3.26 -15.04 -4.28
N GLU A 13 2.13 -15.40 -3.65
CA GLU A 13 0.93 -14.59 -3.66
C GLU A 13 0.95 -13.58 -2.52
N TYR A 14 0.60 -12.35 -2.83
CA TYR A 14 0.48 -11.27 -1.84
C TYR A 14 -0.92 -10.69 -1.85
N THR A 15 -1.46 -10.48 -0.66
CA THR A 15 -2.76 -9.84 -0.47
C THR A 15 -2.55 -8.47 0.17
N LEU A 16 -2.97 -7.43 -0.52
CA LEU A 16 -2.85 -6.06 -0.04
C LEU A 16 -4.19 -5.58 0.46
N GLU A 17 -4.19 -4.90 1.59
CA GLU A 17 -5.40 -4.40 2.21
C GLU A 17 -5.07 -3.27 3.18
N TYR A 18 -6.00 -2.32 3.32
CA TYR A 18 -5.92 -1.30 4.37
C TYR A 18 -7.07 -1.53 5.34
N THR A 19 -6.75 -1.50 6.63
CA THR A 19 -7.75 -1.56 7.70
C THR A 19 -7.64 -0.27 8.51
N ARG A 20 -8.61 0.01 9.37
CA ARG A 20 -8.52 1.17 10.26
C ARG A 20 -7.24 1.14 11.07
N ARG A 21 -6.86 -0.05 11.53
CA ARG A 21 -5.64 -0.23 12.32
C ARG A 21 -4.39 0.08 11.52
N THR A 22 -4.29 -0.43 10.29
CA THR A 22 -3.10 -0.21 9.47
C THR A 22 -3.01 1.23 8.99
N VAL A 23 -4.15 1.84 8.66
CA VAL A 23 -4.18 3.26 8.30
C VAL A 23 -3.72 4.12 9.47
N ALA A 24 -4.18 3.82 10.69
CA ALA A 24 -3.73 4.55 11.88
C ALA A 24 -2.23 4.38 12.11
N GLU A 25 -1.69 3.20 11.88
CA GLU A 25 -0.24 2.96 11.99
C GLU A 25 0.53 3.80 10.98
N MET A 26 0.04 3.88 9.74
CA MET A 26 0.67 4.67 8.69
C MET A 26 0.70 6.16 9.06
N GLU A 27 -0.41 6.67 9.57
CA GLU A 27 -0.49 8.06 10.02
C GLU A 27 0.49 8.35 11.16
N LYS A 28 0.62 7.43 12.10
CA LYS A 28 1.57 7.57 13.21
C LYS A 28 3.02 7.63 12.73
N LYS A 29 3.30 7.00 11.60
CA LYS A 29 4.64 7.02 11.01
C LYS A 29 4.87 8.23 10.10
N GLY A 30 3.90 9.13 10.04
CA GLY A 30 4.03 10.35 9.26
C GLY A 30 3.44 10.30 7.85
N PHE A 31 2.73 9.24 7.50
CA PHE A 31 2.09 9.16 6.19
C PHE A 31 0.94 10.15 6.09
N VAL A 32 0.96 10.96 5.04
CA VAL A 32 -0.10 11.93 4.75
C VAL A 32 -0.57 11.71 3.32
N ALA A 33 -1.79 11.22 3.16
CA ALA A 33 -2.33 10.87 1.84
C ALA A 33 -2.39 12.06 0.86
N SER A 34 -2.66 13.26 1.38
CA SER A 34 -2.71 14.46 0.55
C SER A 34 -1.36 14.83 -0.07
N GLU A 35 -0.25 14.29 0.45
CA GLU A 35 1.08 14.55 -0.09
C GLU A 35 1.40 13.72 -1.34
N ILE A 36 0.49 12.83 -1.77
CA ILE A 36 0.71 11.99 -2.96
C ILE A 36 1.00 12.85 -4.19
N THR A 37 0.28 13.96 -4.36
CA THR A 37 0.48 14.84 -5.49
C THR A 37 1.72 15.74 -5.36
N GLU A 38 2.08 16.11 -4.14
CA GLU A 38 3.22 17.01 -3.89
C GLU A 38 4.55 16.28 -3.75
N LYS A 39 4.53 15.11 -3.10
CA LYS A 39 5.73 14.34 -2.81
C LYS A 39 5.57 12.87 -3.22
N PRO A 40 5.33 12.60 -4.52
CA PRO A 40 5.03 11.23 -4.96
C PRO A 40 6.19 10.26 -4.74
N MET A 41 7.42 10.71 -4.85
CA MET A 41 8.58 9.82 -4.72
C MET A 41 8.73 9.19 -3.35
N SER A 42 8.25 9.86 -2.31
CA SER A 42 8.28 9.30 -0.95
C SER A 42 6.92 8.75 -0.52
N THR A 43 5.84 9.37 -0.99
CA THR A 43 4.47 9.02 -0.55
C THR A 43 3.95 7.74 -1.22
N LEU A 44 4.21 7.56 -2.53
CA LEU A 44 3.73 6.36 -3.23
C LEU A 44 4.37 5.07 -2.72
N PRO A 45 5.69 5.00 -2.50
CA PRO A 45 6.27 3.81 -1.88
C PRO A 45 5.70 3.54 -0.49
N ALA A 46 5.44 4.58 0.31
CA ALA A 46 4.86 4.44 1.64
C ALA A 46 3.43 3.89 1.57
N LEU A 47 2.64 4.35 0.59
CA LEU A 47 1.29 3.84 0.37
C LEU A 47 1.33 2.35 0.04
N PHE A 48 2.23 1.96 -0.85
CA PHE A 48 2.39 0.56 -1.25
C PHE A 48 2.83 -0.30 -0.06
N SER A 49 3.84 0.14 0.68
CA SER A 49 4.34 -0.59 1.85
C SER A 49 3.27 -0.78 2.91
N GLY A 50 2.47 0.25 3.17
CA GLY A 50 1.40 0.19 4.15
C GLY A 50 0.34 -0.86 3.84
N ALA A 51 0.13 -1.14 2.55
CA ALA A 51 -0.85 -2.14 2.13
C ALA A 51 -0.45 -3.57 2.51
N PHE A 52 0.84 -3.81 2.80
CA PHE A 52 1.32 -5.11 3.23
C PHE A 52 1.06 -5.40 4.71
N LEU A 53 0.78 -4.36 5.51
CA LEU A 53 0.72 -4.51 6.97
C LEU A 53 -0.37 -5.46 7.46
N ALA A 54 -1.50 -5.53 6.76
CA ALA A 54 -2.62 -6.33 7.23
C ALA A 54 -2.34 -7.84 7.15
N HIS A 55 -1.67 -8.29 6.10
CA HIS A 55 -1.46 -9.73 5.84
C HIS A 55 0.01 -10.14 5.79
N HIS A 56 0.92 -9.22 5.56
CA HIS A 56 2.34 -9.51 5.36
C HIS A 56 3.23 -8.61 6.20
N ARG A 57 2.92 -8.53 7.49
CA ARG A 57 3.62 -7.63 8.42
C ARG A 57 5.14 -7.91 8.50
N PHE A 58 5.52 -9.15 8.28
CA PHE A 58 6.92 -9.55 8.42
C PHE A 58 7.73 -9.54 7.12
N VAL A 59 7.13 -9.11 6.03
CA VAL A 59 7.86 -8.95 4.77
C VAL A 59 8.84 -7.78 4.93
N LYS A 60 10.09 -7.99 4.56
CA LYS A 60 11.13 -6.97 4.71
C LYS A 60 10.89 -5.81 3.73
N GLN A 61 11.27 -4.61 4.17
CA GLN A 61 11.07 -3.41 3.35
C GLN A 61 11.78 -3.48 2.00
N ASP A 62 13.00 -4.03 1.95
CA ASP A 62 13.71 -4.14 0.68
C ASP A 62 13.03 -5.10 -0.30
N VAL A 63 12.31 -6.12 0.20
CA VAL A 63 11.49 -6.99 -0.66
C VAL A 63 10.33 -6.19 -1.25
N ILE A 64 9.65 -5.41 -0.42
CA ILE A 64 8.53 -4.56 -0.85
C ILE A 64 9.02 -3.55 -1.90
N ASP A 65 10.16 -2.90 -1.66
CA ASP A 65 10.74 -1.92 -2.57
C ASP A 65 11.11 -2.57 -3.92
N THR A 66 11.64 -3.79 -3.88
CA THR A 66 11.97 -4.55 -5.08
C THR A 66 10.71 -4.84 -5.90
N ILE A 67 9.66 -5.29 -5.24
CA ILE A 67 8.37 -5.56 -5.90
C ILE A 67 7.86 -4.29 -6.57
N PHE A 68 7.85 -3.18 -5.83
CA PHE A 68 7.36 -1.91 -6.34
C PHE A 68 8.15 -1.45 -7.57
N SER A 69 9.46 -1.60 -7.55
CA SER A 69 10.31 -1.17 -8.66
C SER A 69 10.09 -2.00 -9.93
N LYS A 70 9.66 -3.24 -9.80
CA LYS A 70 9.45 -4.15 -10.93
C LYS A 70 8.03 -4.16 -11.49
N LEU A 71 7.11 -3.44 -10.85
CA LEU A 71 5.73 -3.38 -11.33
C LEU A 71 5.65 -2.60 -12.64
N THR A 72 4.86 -3.14 -13.59
CA THR A 72 4.74 -2.55 -14.92
C THR A 72 3.57 -1.58 -15.04
N LYS A 73 2.50 -1.80 -14.28
CA LYS A 73 1.30 -0.96 -14.33
C LYS A 73 1.10 -0.21 -13.02
N LYS A 74 2.12 0.56 -12.64
CA LYS A 74 2.10 1.28 -11.37
C LYS A 74 0.93 2.25 -11.22
N GLU A 75 0.57 2.95 -12.30
CA GLU A 75 -0.51 3.92 -12.25
C GLU A 75 -1.85 3.28 -11.89
N GLU A 76 -2.16 2.14 -12.51
CA GLU A 76 -3.39 1.41 -12.19
C GLU A 76 -3.38 0.91 -10.75
N LEU A 77 -2.25 0.38 -10.32
CA LEU A 77 -2.08 -0.12 -8.96
C LEU A 77 -2.27 1.00 -7.94
N ILE A 78 -1.61 2.13 -8.17
CA ILE A 78 -1.71 3.28 -7.28
C ILE A 78 -3.15 3.78 -7.18
N GLY A 79 -3.86 3.85 -8.31
CA GLY A 79 -5.26 4.23 -8.31
C GLY A 79 -6.13 3.31 -7.45
N LYS A 80 -5.91 2.01 -7.56
CA LYS A 80 -6.63 1.03 -6.74
C LYS A 80 -6.28 1.13 -5.26
N LEU A 81 -5.00 1.31 -4.97
CA LEU A 81 -4.55 1.45 -3.58
C LEU A 81 -5.13 2.71 -2.94
N ALA A 82 -5.19 3.80 -3.68
CA ALA A 82 -5.78 5.04 -3.16
C ALA A 82 -7.26 4.86 -2.83
N GLU A 83 -8.01 4.16 -3.68
CA GLU A 83 -9.41 3.82 -3.39
C GLU A 83 -9.53 2.96 -2.14
N MET A 84 -8.68 1.94 -2.04
CA MET A 84 -8.68 1.03 -0.90
C MET A 84 -8.32 1.75 0.40
N TYR A 85 -7.39 2.69 0.33
CA TYR A 85 -6.94 3.47 1.50
C TYR A 85 -8.08 4.32 2.06
N ASN A 86 -8.91 4.88 1.20
CA ASN A 86 -10.03 5.71 1.62
C ASN A 86 -11.19 4.91 2.23
N GLU A 87 -11.29 3.63 1.92
CA GLU A 87 -12.39 2.79 2.39
C GLU A 87 -12.52 2.74 3.93
N PRO A 88 -11.46 2.39 4.68
CA PRO A 88 -11.54 2.38 6.15
C PRO A 88 -11.81 3.74 6.75
N ILE A 89 -11.38 4.81 6.09
CA ILE A 89 -11.59 6.17 6.57
C ILE A 89 -13.07 6.57 6.45
N LEU A 90 -13.71 6.13 5.38
CA LEU A 90 -15.10 6.48 5.08
C LEU A 90 -16.12 5.57 5.77
N THR A 91 -15.70 4.47 6.31
CA THR A 91 -16.57 3.57 7.07
C THR A 91 -16.44 3.82 8.56
#